data_b34ae0e6a17f122302c95688b904c199
#
_entry.id   b34ae0e6a17f122302c95688b904c199
#
_cell.length_a   1.000
_cell.length_b   1.000
_cell.length_c   1.000
_cell.angle_alpha   90.00
_cell.angle_beta   90.00
_cell.angle_gamma   90.00
#
_symmetry.space_group_name_H-M   'P 1'
#
loop_
_entity.id
_entity.type
_entity.pdbx_description
1 polymer ?
#
loop_
_entity_poly.entity_id
_entity_poly.type
_entity_poly.pdbx_seq_one_letter_code
_entity_poly.pdbx_strand_id
1 'polypeptide(L)'
;DALVDAGLEKGDETTRVAIETLVTTNHVTVAGEVKNFNLTDATVERIIRNKVKEIGYEQMGFHWNKLKIYNEIHSQSGDIGLGTDDFGAGDQGLMFGYACNHTDSMMPAPIHYAHEILKDLKEKRNTAYKFLLPDAKSQVSLQYEGGKVKRADQIVVSTQHTEGSEQLLKSTVGEAVNNVMGDLIDKDTIWHINPTGKFVIGGPDGDTGLTGRKIIVDTYGGFAPHGGGAFSGKDPTKVDRSAAYMARWLAKNIVADNMADWCNIQLSYAIGVKEPTSIYVDSNGHNRSIQKFIRNNIDLTPKGIIDRFDLFNFYKYSENCTYGHFGDKNVPWEQIGWNGVQNEDADALEAEINRGC
;
A
#
# COMPACT_ATOMS: atom_id res chain seq x y z
N ASP A 1 4.36 10.54 -0.28
CA ASP A 1 3.27 10.67 -1.26
C ASP A 1 2.64 12.07 -1.33
N ALA A 2 2.52 12.84 -0.25
CA ALA A 2 1.97 14.21 -0.33
C ALA A 2 2.76 15.15 -1.27
N LEU A 3 4.08 14.95 -1.40
CA LEU A 3 4.90 15.67 -2.37
C LEU A 3 4.69 15.13 -3.80
N VAL A 4 4.42 13.85 -3.96
CA VAL A 4 4.05 13.25 -5.26
C VAL A 4 2.74 13.86 -5.75
N ASP A 5 1.68 13.84 -4.92
CA ASP A 5 0.39 14.43 -5.26
C ASP A 5 0.53 15.90 -5.68
N ALA A 6 1.22 16.71 -4.88
CA ALA A 6 1.42 18.13 -5.16
C ALA A 6 2.27 18.38 -6.42
N GLY A 7 3.25 17.52 -6.71
CA GLY A 7 4.08 17.59 -7.91
C GLY A 7 3.27 17.29 -9.17
N LEU A 8 2.47 16.24 -9.14
CA LEU A 8 1.58 15.84 -10.24
C LEU A 8 0.49 16.90 -10.48
N GLU A 9 -0.15 17.41 -9.42
CA GLU A 9 -1.19 18.44 -9.53
C GLU A 9 -0.69 19.75 -10.15
N LYS A 10 0.60 20.09 -9.95
CA LYS A 10 1.23 21.30 -10.48
C LYS A 10 1.99 21.10 -11.80
N GLY A 11 2.11 19.87 -12.23
CA GLY A 11 2.85 19.46 -13.42
C GLY A 11 1.95 18.96 -14.54
N ASP A 12 2.47 18.00 -15.27
CA ASP A 12 1.81 17.30 -16.38
C ASP A 12 2.35 15.86 -16.50
N GLU A 13 2.04 15.15 -17.58
CA GLU A 13 2.53 13.79 -17.83
C GLU A 13 4.06 13.67 -17.95
N THR A 14 4.79 14.80 -18.07
CA THR A 14 6.25 14.84 -18.07
C THR A 14 6.85 14.98 -16.68
N THR A 15 6.01 15.15 -15.65
CA THR A 15 6.44 15.25 -14.25
C THR A 15 7.04 13.96 -13.78
N ARG A 16 8.22 14.04 -13.16
CA ARG A 16 8.89 12.90 -12.54
C ARG A 16 9.21 13.21 -11.10
N VAL A 17 8.92 12.25 -10.23
CA VAL A 17 9.14 12.38 -8.78
C VAL A 17 9.72 11.07 -8.25
N ALA A 18 10.87 11.16 -7.61
CA ALA A 18 11.48 10.08 -6.85
C ALA A 18 12.05 10.70 -5.57
N ILE A 19 11.24 10.76 -4.51
CA ILE A 19 11.57 11.44 -3.26
C ILE A 19 11.55 10.46 -2.11
N GLU A 20 12.66 10.31 -1.44
CA GLU A 20 12.81 9.59 -0.19
C GLU A 20 12.63 10.54 0.99
N THR A 21 12.09 10.04 2.09
CA THR A 21 11.86 10.80 3.31
C THR A 21 12.45 10.06 4.50
N LEU A 22 13.35 10.73 5.22
CA LEU A 22 13.86 10.27 6.50
C LEU A 22 13.29 11.15 7.61
N VAL A 23 12.81 10.52 8.68
CA VAL A 23 12.27 11.20 9.86
C VAL A 23 12.90 10.64 11.13
N THR A 24 13.29 11.53 12.04
CA THR A 24 13.83 11.18 13.36
C THR A 24 13.51 12.31 14.34
N THR A 25 13.97 12.24 15.60
CA THR A 25 13.70 13.26 16.61
C THR A 25 13.83 14.67 16.07
N ASN A 26 12.72 15.40 16.04
CA ASN A 26 12.59 16.79 15.60
C ASN A 26 13.19 17.12 14.20
N HIS A 27 13.26 16.12 13.32
CA HIS A 27 13.96 16.23 12.04
C HIS A 27 13.21 15.51 10.92
N VAL A 28 13.11 16.15 9.76
CA VAL A 28 12.65 15.56 8.49
C VAL A 28 13.64 15.94 7.40
N THR A 29 14.17 14.97 6.68
CA THR A 29 14.92 15.16 5.45
C THR A 29 14.13 14.57 4.29
N VAL A 30 13.96 15.34 3.22
CA VAL A 30 13.48 14.85 1.92
C VAL A 30 14.59 15.01 0.91
N ALA A 31 14.87 13.95 0.16
CA ALA A 31 15.94 13.92 -0.83
C ALA A 31 15.49 13.13 -2.07
N GLY A 32 16.00 13.47 -3.23
CA GLY A 32 15.72 12.73 -4.45
C GLY A 32 15.66 13.61 -5.69
N GLU A 33 15.27 13.01 -6.81
CA GLU A 33 15.30 13.62 -8.12
C GLU A 33 13.89 13.91 -8.63
N VAL A 34 13.76 15.07 -9.28
CA VAL A 34 12.49 15.52 -9.86
C VAL A 34 12.71 16.14 -11.24
N LYS A 35 11.66 16.06 -12.09
CA LYS A 35 11.59 16.75 -13.39
C LYS A 35 10.21 17.39 -13.49
N ASN A 36 10.14 18.61 -13.99
CA ASN A 36 8.89 19.39 -14.11
C ASN A 36 8.10 19.45 -12.78
N PHE A 37 8.84 19.63 -11.68
CA PHE A 37 8.32 19.68 -10.31
C PHE A 37 8.17 21.14 -9.86
N ASN A 38 7.00 21.72 -10.08
CA ASN A 38 6.76 23.17 -9.95
C ASN A 38 6.44 23.57 -8.51
N LEU A 39 7.22 23.10 -7.52
CA LEU A 39 7.07 23.45 -6.11
C LEU A 39 8.30 24.23 -5.62
N THR A 40 8.06 25.31 -4.88
CA THR A 40 9.12 26.05 -4.18
C THR A 40 9.47 25.38 -2.86
N ASP A 41 10.68 25.63 -2.32
CA ASP A 41 11.10 25.11 -1.02
C ASP A 41 10.10 25.44 0.10
N ALA A 42 9.55 26.65 0.11
CA ALA A 42 8.53 27.05 1.06
C ALA A 42 7.22 26.25 0.93
N THR A 43 6.88 25.83 -0.29
CA THR A 43 5.72 24.95 -0.53
C THR A 43 6.00 23.54 -0.05
N VAL A 44 7.18 23.01 -0.34
CA VAL A 44 7.62 21.67 0.14
C VAL A 44 7.60 21.64 1.68
N GLU A 45 8.19 22.63 2.33
CA GLU A 45 8.19 22.73 3.81
C GLU A 45 6.75 22.78 4.36
N ARG A 46 5.88 23.57 3.77
CA ARG A 46 4.48 23.69 4.19
C ARG A 46 3.73 22.36 4.05
N ILE A 47 3.93 21.63 2.96
CA ILE A 47 3.32 20.31 2.74
C ILE A 47 3.78 19.31 3.83
N ILE A 48 5.08 19.25 4.11
CA ILE A 48 5.63 18.39 5.15
C ILE A 48 5.01 18.70 6.52
N ARG A 49 5.01 19.99 6.94
CA ARG A 49 4.43 20.40 8.22
C ARG A 49 2.95 20.08 8.32
N ASN A 50 2.19 20.33 7.26
CA ASN A 50 0.76 20.04 7.21
C ASN A 50 0.51 18.51 7.33
N LYS A 51 1.30 17.68 6.66
CA LYS A 51 1.14 16.21 6.75
C LYS A 51 1.47 15.72 8.16
N VAL A 52 2.54 16.21 8.78
CA VAL A 52 2.87 15.86 10.18
C VAL A 52 1.78 16.29 11.15
N LYS A 53 1.19 17.48 10.94
CA LYS A 53 0.05 17.96 11.72
C LYS A 53 -1.19 17.10 11.54
N GLU A 54 -1.52 16.74 10.30
CA GLU A 54 -2.65 15.86 9.96
C GLU A 54 -2.53 14.47 10.62
N ILE A 55 -1.32 13.91 10.64
CA ILE A 55 -1.04 12.64 11.33
C ILE A 55 -1.27 12.78 12.85
N GLY A 56 -1.07 13.97 13.40
CA GLY A 56 -1.32 14.28 14.80
C GLY A 56 -0.08 14.32 15.69
N TYR A 57 1.11 14.50 15.12
CA TYR A 57 2.34 14.61 15.91
C TYR A 57 2.52 16.01 16.51
N GLU A 58 2.29 16.12 17.81
CA GLU A 58 2.44 17.32 18.64
C GLU A 58 3.23 17.05 19.94
N GLN A 59 4.09 16.06 19.93
CA GLN A 59 4.94 15.71 21.08
C GLN A 59 6.24 16.53 21.11
N MET A 60 6.89 16.56 22.28
CA MET A 60 8.07 17.42 22.50
C MET A 60 9.21 17.13 21.53
N GLY A 61 9.49 15.85 21.24
CA GLY A 61 10.55 15.40 20.34
C GLY A 61 10.17 15.32 18.87
N PHE A 62 8.86 15.52 18.52
CA PHE A 62 8.42 15.56 17.13
C PHE A 62 7.12 16.34 16.98
N HIS A 63 7.23 17.62 16.59
CA HIS A 63 6.10 18.54 16.53
C HIS A 63 6.10 19.31 15.21
N TRP A 64 4.97 19.28 14.49
CA TRP A 64 4.81 19.83 13.14
C TRP A 64 5.36 21.25 12.94
N ASN A 65 5.27 22.16 13.94
CA ASN A 65 5.74 23.53 13.81
C ASN A 65 7.18 23.75 14.32
N LYS A 66 7.82 22.74 14.95
CA LYS A 66 9.18 22.83 15.51
C LYS A 66 10.20 22.02 14.73
N LEU A 67 9.77 21.23 13.76
CA LEU A 67 10.65 20.37 12.95
C LEU A 67 11.73 21.18 12.25
N LYS A 68 12.92 20.65 12.24
CA LYS A 68 13.97 21.02 11.29
C LYS A 68 13.74 20.24 10.01
N ILE A 69 13.57 20.94 8.91
CA ILE A 69 13.32 20.34 7.60
C ILE A 69 14.54 20.62 6.71
N TYR A 70 15.05 19.57 6.10
CA TYR A 70 16.13 19.63 5.11
C TYR A 70 15.57 19.18 3.77
N ASN A 71 15.62 20.06 2.79
CA ASN A 71 15.19 19.81 1.44
C ASN A 71 16.41 19.62 0.55
N GLU A 72 16.68 18.37 0.19
CA GLU A 72 17.78 17.94 -0.69
C GLU A 72 17.21 17.41 -2.03
N ILE A 73 16.04 17.91 -2.42
CA ILE A 73 15.43 17.60 -3.72
C ILE A 73 16.17 18.38 -4.80
N HIS A 74 16.55 17.69 -5.87
CA HIS A 74 17.25 18.32 -6.99
C HIS A 74 16.69 17.85 -8.34
N SER A 75 17.07 18.54 -9.41
CA SER A 75 16.64 18.17 -10.77
C SER A 75 17.28 16.87 -11.22
N GLN A 76 16.50 16.02 -11.87
CA GLN A 76 16.96 14.75 -12.46
C GLN A 76 18.06 15.04 -13.52
N SER A 77 19.11 14.21 -13.55
CA SER A 77 20.14 14.27 -14.57
C SER A 77 19.58 13.93 -15.97
N GLY A 78 20.12 14.57 -17.02
CA GLY A 78 19.68 14.35 -18.39
C GLY A 78 19.84 12.91 -18.90
N ASP A 79 20.81 12.17 -18.35
CA ASP A 79 21.13 10.79 -18.78
C ASP A 79 20.03 9.79 -18.39
N ILE A 80 19.38 10.00 -17.25
CA ILE A 80 18.28 9.14 -16.76
C ILE A 80 17.01 9.35 -17.60
N GLY A 81 16.83 10.56 -18.18
CA GLY A 81 15.69 10.90 -19.02
C GLY A 81 15.62 10.10 -20.32
N LEU A 82 16.75 9.71 -20.90
CA LEU A 82 16.81 9.06 -22.21
C LEU A 82 16.11 7.69 -22.27
N GLY A 83 16.05 6.95 -21.17
CA GLY A 83 15.39 5.63 -21.11
C GLY A 83 13.89 5.69 -20.79
N THR A 84 13.44 6.80 -20.21
CA THR A 84 12.06 6.94 -19.69
C THR A 84 11.18 7.84 -20.56
N ASP A 85 11.75 8.68 -21.42
CA ASP A 85 11.01 9.62 -22.28
C ASP A 85 10.15 8.91 -23.34
N ASP A 86 10.44 7.65 -23.69
CA ASP A 86 9.64 6.81 -24.60
C ASP A 86 8.78 5.75 -23.85
N PHE A 87 8.47 6.01 -22.59
CA PHE A 87 7.69 5.11 -21.73
C PHE A 87 8.23 3.66 -21.62
N GLY A 88 9.52 3.44 -21.77
CA GLY A 88 10.18 2.22 -21.32
C GLY A 88 10.22 2.15 -19.79
N ALA A 89 10.35 0.95 -19.23
CA ALA A 89 10.52 0.80 -17.78
C ALA A 89 11.76 1.56 -17.30
N GLY A 90 11.59 2.38 -16.26
CA GLY A 90 12.68 3.21 -15.73
C GLY A 90 13.73 2.41 -14.94
N ASP A 91 13.43 1.17 -14.61
CA ASP A 91 14.34 0.26 -13.91
C ASP A 91 13.96 -1.20 -14.22
N GLN A 92 14.86 -2.12 -13.88
CA GLN A 92 14.54 -3.54 -13.77
C GLN A 92 13.85 -3.84 -12.46
N GLY A 93 13.00 -4.88 -12.43
CA GLY A 93 12.37 -5.29 -11.19
C GLY A 93 11.37 -6.43 -11.35
N LEU A 94 10.96 -6.95 -10.20
CA LEU A 94 9.85 -7.90 -10.06
C LEU A 94 8.73 -7.24 -9.28
N MET A 95 7.51 -7.33 -9.77
CA MET A 95 6.31 -6.82 -9.10
C MET A 95 5.33 -7.96 -8.91
N PHE A 96 4.70 -7.98 -7.75
CA PHE A 96 3.76 -9.03 -7.38
C PHE A 96 2.38 -8.43 -7.09
N GLY A 97 1.36 -9.13 -7.56
CA GLY A 97 -0.02 -8.90 -7.19
C GLY A 97 -0.64 -10.16 -6.62
N TYR A 98 -1.43 -10.03 -5.57
CA TYR A 98 -2.09 -11.15 -4.93
C TYR A 98 -3.56 -10.83 -4.62
N ALA A 99 -4.40 -11.83 -4.71
CA ALA A 99 -5.77 -11.79 -4.22
C ALA A 99 -6.20 -13.17 -3.73
N CYS A 100 -7.13 -13.22 -2.79
CA CYS A 100 -7.73 -14.45 -2.31
C CYS A 100 -9.14 -14.19 -1.77
N ASN A 101 -9.95 -15.24 -1.66
CA ASN A 101 -11.34 -15.17 -1.19
C ASN A 101 -11.50 -15.16 0.34
N HIS A 102 -10.48 -14.69 1.10
CA HIS A 102 -10.53 -14.66 2.56
C HIS A 102 -11.38 -13.52 3.12
N THR A 103 -11.53 -12.41 2.39
CA THR A 103 -12.25 -11.21 2.80
C THR A 103 -12.97 -10.58 1.60
N ASP A 104 -13.94 -9.72 1.84
CA ASP A 104 -14.67 -9.00 0.78
C ASP A 104 -13.78 -8.09 -0.07
N SER A 105 -12.67 -7.62 0.49
CA SER A 105 -11.65 -6.86 -0.24
C SER A 105 -10.71 -7.74 -1.06
N MET A 106 -10.84 -9.07 -0.96
CA MET A 106 -9.94 -10.06 -1.55
C MET A 106 -8.49 -9.92 -1.10
N MET A 107 -8.30 -9.42 0.11
CA MET A 107 -7.01 -9.37 0.80
C MET A 107 -6.82 -10.59 1.71
N PRO A 108 -5.57 -11.00 1.98
CA PRO A 108 -5.30 -11.98 3.02
C PRO A 108 -5.84 -11.52 4.37
N ALA A 109 -6.62 -12.37 5.03
CA ALA A 109 -7.30 -12.02 6.28
C ALA A 109 -6.38 -11.48 7.39
N PRO A 110 -5.16 -12.01 7.63
CA PRO A 110 -4.32 -11.49 8.72
C PRO A 110 -3.97 -10.01 8.57
N ILE A 111 -3.50 -9.59 7.37
CA ILE A 111 -3.14 -8.19 7.14
C ILE A 111 -4.38 -7.29 7.04
N HIS A 112 -5.48 -7.79 6.48
CA HIS A 112 -6.74 -7.07 6.44
C HIS A 112 -7.21 -6.70 7.84
N TYR A 113 -7.34 -7.65 8.75
CA TYR A 113 -7.77 -7.39 10.12
C TYR A 113 -6.77 -6.54 10.91
N ALA A 114 -5.47 -6.74 10.68
CA ALA A 114 -4.45 -5.90 11.30
C ALA A 114 -4.61 -4.42 10.89
N HIS A 115 -4.91 -4.12 9.63
CA HIS A 115 -5.18 -2.77 9.15
C HIS A 115 -6.50 -2.21 9.71
N GLU A 116 -7.58 -2.99 9.68
CA GLU A 116 -8.90 -2.53 10.14
C GLU A 116 -8.90 -2.18 11.64
N ILE A 117 -8.19 -2.95 12.48
CA ILE A 117 -7.99 -2.61 13.91
C ILE A 117 -7.35 -1.23 14.06
N LEU A 118 -6.31 -0.92 13.27
CA LEU A 118 -5.64 0.38 13.35
C LEU A 118 -6.48 1.52 12.77
N LYS A 119 -7.31 1.25 11.76
CA LYS A 119 -8.28 2.23 11.24
C LYS A 119 -9.33 2.58 12.29
N ASP A 120 -9.90 1.60 13.00
CA ASP A 120 -10.84 1.82 14.11
C ASP A 120 -10.18 2.65 15.23
N LEU A 121 -8.95 2.31 15.63
CA LEU A 121 -8.20 3.09 16.62
C LEU A 121 -7.92 4.52 16.17
N LYS A 122 -7.63 4.75 14.88
CA LYS A 122 -7.44 6.10 14.31
C LYS A 122 -8.75 6.90 14.37
N GLU A 123 -9.87 6.30 14.03
CA GLU A 123 -11.18 6.94 14.11
C GLU A 123 -11.52 7.32 15.56
N LYS A 124 -11.34 6.42 16.49
CA LYS A 124 -11.50 6.67 17.93
C LYS A 124 -10.62 7.83 18.42
N ARG A 125 -9.34 7.86 18.03
CA ARG A 125 -8.41 8.96 18.36
C ARG A 125 -8.91 10.29 17.84
N ASN A 126 -9.43 10.32 16.61
CA ASN A 126 -9.90 11.56 15.99
C ASN A 126 -11.20 12.09 16.62
N THR A 127 -12.01 11.24 17.21
CA THR A 127 -13.31 11.59 17.80
C THR A 127 -13.24 11.79 19.32
N ALA A 128 -13.28 10.74 20.10
CA ALA A 128 -13.52 10.77 21.55
C ALA A 128 -12.29 10.42 22.41
N TYR A 129 -11.41 9.57 21.91
CA TYR A 129 -10.33 8.95 22.71
C TYR A 129 -9.01 9.70 22.54
N LYS A 130 -8.96 10.96 23.03
CA LYS A 130 -7.80 11.86 22.86
C LYS A 130 -6.52 11.40 23.58
N PHE A 131 -6.58 10.38 24.41
CA PHE A 131 -5.41 9.77 25.02
C PHE A 131 -4.66 8.83 24.05
N LEU A 132 -5.29 8.39 22.94
CA LEU A 132 -4.62 7.66 21.88
C LEU A 132 -3.75 8.61 21.07
N LEU A 133 -2.50 8.20 20.76
CA LEU A 133 -1.55 8.95 19.99
C LEU A 133 -1.24 8.26 18.64
N PRO A 134 -0.53 8.91 17.69
CA PRO A 134 -0.51 8.44 16.31
C PRO A 134 0.19 7.11 16.07
N ASP A 135 1.24 6.76 16.83
CA ASP A 135 2.01 5.55 16.55
C ASP A 135 1.29 4.30 17.06
N ALA A 136 1.03 3.37 16.17
CA ALA A 136 0.39 2.12 16.52
C ALA A 136 0.83 0.99 15.58
N LYS A 137 0.89 -0.23 16.13
CA LYS A 137 1.21 -1.46 15.42
C LYS A 137 0.22 -2.54 15.78
N SER A 138 -0.17 -3.36 14.81
CA SER A 138 -1.01 -4.53 15.01
C SER A 138 -0.46 -5.74 14.29
N GLN A 139 -0.71 -6.92 14.85
CA GLN A 139 -0.41 -8.19 14.23
C GLN A 139 -1.54 -9.17 14.59
N VAL A 140 -1.99 -9.92 13.60
CA VAL A 140 -3.06 -10.90 13.75
C VAL A 140 -2.58 -12.26 13.25
N SER A 141 -2.68 -13.28 14.10
CA SER A 141 -2.46 -14.67 13.75
C SER A 141 -3.79 -15.41 13.72
N LEU A 142 -4.07 -16.09 12.61
CA LEU A 142 -5.34 -16.80 12.40
C LEU A 142 -5.10 -18.30 12.25
N GLN A 143 -6.02 -19.10 12.77
CA GLN A 143 -6.11 -20.52 12.46
C GLN A 143 -6.95 -20.74 11.20
N TYR A 144 -6.49 -21.64 10.35
CA TYR A 144 -7.16 -22.05 9.12
C TYR A 144 -7.54 -23.52 9.18
N GLU A 145 -8.71 -23.82 8.60
CA GLU A 145 -9.19 -25.20 8.41
C GLU A 145 -9.73 -25.33 6.99
N GLY A 146 -9.14 -26.24 6.20
CA GLY A 146 -9.50 -26.41 4.80
C GLY A 146 -9.32 -25.15 3.95
N GLY A 147 -8.31 -24.34 4.23
CA GLY A 147 -8.05 -23.07 3.55
C GLY A 147 -8.93 -21.88 3.98
N LYS A 148 -9.89 -22.11 4.89
CA LYS A 148 -10.80 -21.04 5.39
C LYS A 148 -10.36 -20.56 6.77
N VAL A 149 -10.52 -19.28 7.02
CA VAL A 149 -10.29 -18.67 8.33
C VAL A 149 -11.26 -19.27 9.34
N LYS A 150 -10.73 -19.75 10.46
CA LYS A 150 -11.51 -20.40 11.55
C LYS A 150 -11.70 -19.50 12.75
N ARG A 151 -10.59 -18.98 13.31
CA ARG A 151 -10.56 -18.17 14.51
C ARG A 151 -9.27 -17.35 14.60
N ALA A 152 -9.33 -16.34 15.46
CA ALA A 152 -8.12 -15.61 15.86
C ALA A 152 -7.35 -16.43 16.91
N ASP A 153 -6.08 -16.68 16.61
CA ASP A 153 -5.19 -17.39 17.56
C ASP A 153 -4.49 -16.40 18.47
N GLN A 154 -3.81 -15.40 17.89
CA GLN A 154 -3.14 -14.36 18.66
C GLN A 154 -3.38 -12.98 18.04
N ILE A 155 -3.56 -11.98 18.90
CA ILE A 155 -3.73 -10.58 18.52
C ILE A 155 -2.73 -9.75 19.31
N VAL A 156 -1.86 -9.04 18.58
CA VAL A 156 -0.91 -8.09 19.17
C VAL A 156 -1.30 -6.69 18.74
N VAL A 157 -1.51 -5.79 19.70
CA VAL A 157 -1.73 -4.37 19.44
C VAL A 157 -0.84 -3.56 20.36
N SER A 158 0.03 -2.75 19.77
CA SER A 158 0.82 -1.74 20.49
C SER A 158 0.43 -0.37 19.97
N THR A 159 -0.10 0.48 20.83
CA THR A 159 -0.52 1.84 20.46
C THR A 159 -0.02 2.86 21.47
N GLN A 160 0.49 3.99 20.93
CA GLN A 160 0.98 5.11 21.69
C GLN A 160 -0.19 5.78 22.44
N HIS A 161 0.08 6.23 23.66
CA HIS A 161 -0.94 6.83 24.53
C HIS A 161 -0.36 7.89 25.46
N THR A 162 -1.22 8.73 26.02
CA THR A 162 -0.81 9.67 27.07
C THR A 162 -0.50 8.94 28.37
N GLU A 163 0.40 9.49 29.18
CA GLU A 163 0.77 8.92 30.47
C GLU A 163 -0.44 8.76 31.39
N GLY A 164 -0.52 7.63 32.11
CA GLY A 164 -1.59 7.32 33.05
C GLY A 164 -2.89 6.79 32.43
N SER A 165 -2.91 6.51 31.12
CA SER A 165 -4.10 5.98 30.42
C SER A 165 -4.04 4.47 30.13
N GLU A 166 -3.12 3.73 30.73
CA GLU A 166 -2.83 2.31 30.41
C GLU A 166 -4.04 1.39 30.62
N GLN A 167 -4.84 1.63 31.65
CA GLN A 167 -6.04 0.82 31.92
C GLN A 167 -7.16 1.11 30.90
N LEU A 168 -7.39 2.38 30.59
CA LEU A 168 -8.35 2.82 29.58
C LEU A 168 -7.96 2.33 28.20
N LEU A 169 -6.66 2.31 27.91
CA LEU A 169 -6.10 1.78 26.67
C LEU A 169 -6.51 0.32 26.43
N LYS A 170 -6.38 -0.54 27.43
CA LYS A 170 -6.72 -1.97 27.28
C LYS A 170 -8.18 -2.18 26.90
N SER A 171 -9.10 -1.46 27.53
CA SER A 171 -10.53 -1.55 27.19
C SER A 171 -10.82 -1.01 25.81
N THR A 172 -10.20 0.10 25.41
CA THR A 172 -10.39 0.71 24.09
C THR A 172 -9.82 -0.16 22.95
N VAL A 173 -8.65 -0.77 23.14
CA VAL A 173 -8.10 -1.73 22.18
C VAL A 173 -8.99 -2.98 22.10
N GLY A 174 -9.46 -3.49 23.25
CA GLY A 174 -10.40 -4.62 23.27
C GLY A 174 -11.69 -4.31 22.49
N GLU A 175 -12.24 -3.11 22.64
CA GLU A 175 -13.40 -2.65 21.88
C GLU A 175 -13.09 -2.59 20.36
N ALA A 176 -11.96 -1.99 19.95
CA ALA A 176 -11.57 -1.90 18.56
C ALA A 176 -11.41 -3.27 17.89
N VAL A 177 -10.75 -4.21 18.57
CA VAL A 177 -10.57 -5.57 18.09
C VAL A 177 -11.91 -6.31 17.97
N ASN A 178 -12.79 -6.18 18.99
CA ASN A 178 -14.11 -6.81 18.94
C ASN A 178 -14.99 -6.24 17.82
N ASN A 179 -14.92 -4.93 17.55
CA ASN A 179 -15.66 -4.32 16.45
C ASN A 179 -15.25 -4.90 15.09
N VAL A 180 -13.96 -5.21 14.92
CA VAL A 180 -13.38 -5.67 13.66
C VAL A 180 -13.42 -7.18 13.48
N MET A 181 -13.25 -7.95 14.56
CA MET A 181 -13.00 -9.39 14.51
C MET A 181 -13.90 -10.20 15.44
N GLY A 182 -14.97 -9.62 15.99
CA GLY A 182 -15.75 -10.23 17.07
C GLY A 182 -16.09 -11.70 16.87
N ASP A 183 -16.53 -12.07 15.67
CA ASP A 183 -16.91 -13.44 15.31
C ASP A 183 -15.74 -14.45 15.27
N LEU A 184 -14.51 -13.95 15.17
CA LEU A 184 -13.29 -14.77 15.13
C LEU A 184 -12.62 -14.93 16.50
N ILE A 185 -13.07 -14.18 17.49
CA ILE A 185 -12.48 -14.17 18.84
C ILE A 185 -13.21 -15.18 19.72
N ASP A 186 -12.46 -16.00 20.43
CA ASP A 186 -12.98 -16.94 21.41
C ASP A 186 -12.16 -16.92 22.71
N LYS A 187 -12.52 -17.81 23.64
CA LYS A 187 -11.86 -17.95 24.95
C LYS A 187 -10.39 -18.36 24.87
N ASP A 188 -9.98 -18.95 23.78
CA ASP A 188 -8.62 -19.45 23.55
C ASP A 188 -7.75 -18.45 22.76
N THR A 189 -8.32 -17.30 22.37
CA THR A 189 -7.58 -16.22 21.70
C THR A 189 -6.61 -15.54 22.67
N ILE A 190 -5.33 -15.48 22.31
CA ILE A 190 -4.27 -14.87 23.14
C ILE A 190 -4.11 -13.39 22.77
N TRP A 191 -4.10 -12.53 23.80
CA TRP A 191 -4.04 -11.09 23.65
C TRP A 191 -2.72 -10.51 24.14
N HIS A 192 -2.09 -9.67 23.34
CA HIS A 192 -0.90 -8.90 23.67
C HIS A 192 -1.18 -7.40 23.43
N ILE A 193 -1.64 -6.69 24.46
CA ILE A 193 -1.92 -5.25 24.38
C ILE A 193 -0.82 -4.50 25.11
N ASN A 194 -0.05 -3.66 24.39
CA ASN A 194 1.13 -2.96 24.91
C ASN A 194 1.95 -3.87 25.85
N PRO A 195 2.50 -5.00 25.38
CA PRO A 195 3.10 -6.01 26.26
C PRO A 195 4.30 -5.49 27.08
N THR A 196 4.91 -4.38 26.67
CA THR A 196 5.95 -3.66 27.44
C THR A 196 5.38 -2.76 28.53
N GLY A 197 4.05 -2.62 28.61
CA GLY A 197 3.31 -1.86 29.62
C GLY A 197 3.11 -0.39 29.25
N LYS A 198 4.13 0.35 28.88
CA LYS A 198 4.09 1.81 28.61
C LYS A 198 4.56 2.13 27.19
N PHE A 199 3.77 2.94 26.47
CA PHE A 199 4.14 3.42 25.14
C PHE A 199 3.72 4.90 24.97
N VAL A 200 4.48 5.80 25.59
CA VAL A 200 4.19 7.25 25.62
C VAL A 200 5.01 8.00 24.56
N ILE A 201 6.29 7.63 24.38
CA ILE A 201 7.12 8.19 23.30
C ILE A 201 7.01 7.26 22.10
N GLY A 202 6.57 7.80 20.98
CA GLY A 202 6.39 7.05 19.74
C GLY A 202 6.67 7.89 18.49
N GLY A 203 6.42 7.29 17.33
CA GLY A 203 6.71 7.89 16.04
C GLY A 203 8.21 8.17 15.86
N PRO A 204 8.56 9.21 15.09
CA PRO A 204 9.96 9.51 14.76
C PRO A 204 10.85 9.89 15.97
N ASP A 205 10.24 10.26 17.09
CA ASP A 205 10.97 10.52 18.34
C ASP A 205 11.39 9.22 19.04
N GLY A 206 10.60 8.17 18.90
CA GLY A 206 10.89 6.85 19.44
C GLY A 206 11.80 6.01 18.55
N ASP A 207 11.61 6.08 17.24
CA ASP A 207 12.35 5.30 16.24
C ASP A 207 12.41 6.04 14.89
N THR A 208 13.57 6.00 14.24
CA THR A 208 13.78 6.64 12.94
C THR A 208 12.96 5.94 11.85
N GLY A 209 12.22 6.73 11.07
CA GLY A 209 11.46 6.29 9.91
C GLY A 209 12.14 6.63 8.59
N LEU A 210 11.93 5.78 7.58
CA LEU A 210 12.41 5.98 6.22
C LEU A 210 11.41 5.43 5.22
N THR A 211 11.22 6.14 4.10
CA THR A 211 10.43 5.66 2.97
C THR A 211 10.88 4.24 2.55
N GLY A 212 9.93 3.37 2.23
CA GLY A 212 10.22 2.03 1.73
C GLY A 212 10.68 1.00 2.77
N ARG A 213 10.57 1.29 4.06
CA ARG A 213 10.89 0.33 5.14
C ARG A 213 9.68 -0.41 5.71
N LYS A 214 8.51 -0.30 5.07
CA LYS A 214 7.27 -1.01 5.45
C LYS A 214 6.58 -1.68 4.26
N ILE A 215 7.36 -2.07 3.23
CA ILE A 215 6.85 -2.60 1.96
C ILE A 215 5.97 -3.85 2.11
N ILE A 216 6.20 -4.66 3.12
CA ILE A 216 5.38 -5.84 3.42
C ILE A 216 4.04 -5.44 4.05
N VAL A 217 4.03 -4.40 4.90
CA VAL A 217 2.79 -3.81 5.44
C VAL A 217 2.01 -3.10 4.33
N ASP A 218 2.70 -2.46 3.39
CA ASP A 218 2.10 -1.76 2.26
C ASP A 218 1.37 -2.72 1.29
N THR A 219 1.70 -4.01 1.32
CA THR A 219 1.19 -5.03 0.40
C THR A 219 0.37 -6.12 1.11
N TYR A 220 0.91 -7.31 1.33
CA TYR A 220 0.12 -8.49 1.71
C TYR A 220 0.51 -9.08 3.08
N GLY A 221 1.30 -8.37 3.89
CA GLY A 221 1.68 -8.81 5.25
C GLY A 221 2.53 -10.08 5.29
N GLY A 222 3.25 -10.39 4.19
CA GLY A 222 4.04 -11.61 4.08
C GLY A 222 3.25 -12.84 3.62
N PHE A 223 1.98 -12.70 3.27
CA PHE A 223 1.16 -13.79 2.75
C PHE A 223 1.49 -14.12 1.30
N ALA A 224 1.97 -13.14 0.53
CA ALA A 224 2.43 -13.28 -0.84
C ALA A 224 3.89 -12.83 -0.99
N PRO A 225 4.59 -13.21 -2.08
CA PRO A 225 5.90 -12.70 -2.41
C PRO A 225 5.91 -11.19 -2.60
N HIS A 226 7.11 -10.58 -2.52
CA HIS A 226 7.35 -9.17 -2.78
C HIS A 226 8.61 -8.98 -3.63
N GLY A 227 8.57 -8.06 -4.59
CA GLY A 227 9.70 -7.80 -5.48
C GLY A 227 10.78 -6.91 -4.90
N GLY A 228 10.50 -6.23 -3.77
CA GLY A 228 11.44 -5.37 -3.06
C GLY A 228 11.25 -3.87 -3.34
N GLY A 229 10.51 -3.48 -4.39
CA GLY A 229 10.26 -2.08 -4.74
C GLY A 229 9.28 -1.39 -3.79
N ALA A 230 9.65 -0.21 -3.29
CA ALA A 230 8.74 0.65 -2.55
C ALA A 230 7.84 1.45 -3.49
N PHE A 231 6.61 1.77 -3.04
CA PHE A 231 5.63 2.54 -3.82
C PHE A 231 5.70 4.03 -3.50
N SER A 232 5.63 4.37 -2.22
CA SER A 232 5.56 5.75 -1.75
C SER A 232 6.77 6.57 -2.18
N GLY A 233 6.54 7.84 -2.51
CA GLY A 233 7.58 8.77 -2.95
C GLY A 233 7.86 8.74 -4.46
N LYS A 234 7.24 7.84 -5.21
CA LYS A 234 7.46 7.62 -6.65
C LYS A 234 6.25 8.04 -7.47
N ASP A 235 6.47 8.72 -8.61
CA ASP A 235 5.43 8.97 -9.60
C ASP A 235 5.06 7.69 -10.37
N PRO A 236 3.93 7.67 -11.13
CA PRO A 236 3.42 6.46 -11.76
C PRO A 236 4.29 5.88 -12.90
N THR A 237 5.32 6.57 -13.38
CA THR A 237 6.24 6.00 -14.37
C THR A 237 7.16 4.93 -13.77
N LYS A 238 7.28 4.87 -12.46
CA LYS A 238 8.05 3.85 -11.74
C LYS A 238 7.23 2.57 -11.66
N VAL A 239 7.69 1.54 -12.38
CA VAL A 239 7.02 0.23 -12.45
C VAL A 239 6.93 -0.47 -11.09
N ASP A 240 7.83 -0.16 -10.16
CA ASP A 240 7.73 -0.61 -8.77
C ASP A 240 6.34 -0.32 -8.17
N ARG A 241 5.78 0.85 -8.48
CA ARG A 241 4.45 1.26 -8.05
C ARG A 241 3.38 0.81 -9.04
N SER A 242 3.42 1.29 -10.28
CA SER A 242 2.35 1.11 -11.24
C SER A 242 2.14 -0.34 -11.64
N ALA A 243 3.19 -1.10 -11.89
CA ALA A 243 3.07 -2.51 -12.25
C ALA A 243 2.67 -3.40 -11.07
N ALA A 244 3.01 -3.04 -9.81
CA ALA A 244 2.49 -3.71 -8.64
C ALA A 244 0.97 -3.49 -8.48
N TYR A 245 0.48 -2.28 -8.77
CA TYR A 245 -0.95 -1.98 -8.80
C TYR A 245 -1.67 -2.76 -9.91
N MET A 246 -1.06 -2.85 -11.10
CA MET A 246 -1.59 -3.67 -12.20
C MET A 246 -1.62 -5.15 -11.83
N ALA A 247 -0.56 -5.68 -11.26
CA ALA A 247 -0.52 -7.08 -10.82
C ALA A 247 -1.61 -7.38 -9.77
N ARG A 248 -1.86 -6.44 -8.84
CA ARG A 248 -2.97 -6.54 -7.88
C ARG A 248 -4.33 -6.55 -8.58
N TRP A 249 -4.56 -5.63 -9.51
CA TRP A 249 -5.80 -5.56 -10.27
C TRP A 249 -6.07 -6.83 -11.04
N LEU A 250 -5.07 -7.40 -11.70
CA LEU A 250 -5.17 -8.68 -12.40
C LEU A 250 -5.56 -9.81 -11.46
N ALA A 251 -4.81 -9.99 -10.36
CA ALA A 251 -5.08 -11.05 -9.39
C ALA A 251 -6.49 -10.92 -8.79
N LYS A 252 -6.92 -9.68 -8.51
CA LYS A 252 -8.24 -9.41 -7.93
C LYS A 252 -9.37 -9.76 -8.87
N ASN A 253 -9.26 -9.42 -10.15
CA ASN A 253 -10.30 -9.73 -11.14
C ASN A 253 -10.40 -11.25 -11.39
N ILE A 254 -9.29 -11.97 -11.41
CA ILE A 254 -9.28 -13.44 -11.53
C ILE A 254 -10.05 -14.10 -10.36
N VAL A 255 -9.84 -13.61 -9.14
CA VAL A 255 -10.56 -14.14 -7.97
C VAL A 255 -12.03 -13.67 -7.96
N ALA A 256 -12.31 -12.44 -8.36
CA ALA A 256 -13.66 -11.89 -8.42
C ALA A 256 -14.57 -12.66 -9.39
N ASP A 257 -14.01 -13.10 -10.51
CA ASP A 257 -14.73 -13.90 -11.53
C ASP A 257 -14.74 -15.39 -11.20
N ASN A 258 -14.33 -15.78 -9.98
CA ASN A 258 -14.28 -17.18 -9.52
C ASN A 258 -13.40 -18.11 -10.38
N MET A 259 -12.42 -17.58 -11.10
CA MET A 259 -11.47 -18.37 -11.89
C MET A 259 -10.45 -19.10 -11.00
N ALA A 260 -10.26 -18.61 -9.77
CA ALA A 260 -9.45 -19.22 -8.73
C ALA A 260 -9.86 -18.69 -7.34
N ASP A 261 -9.64 -19.46 -6.27
CA ASP A 261 -9.82 -18.99 -4.89
C ASP A 261 -8.72 -18.03 -4.44
N TRP A 262 -7.56 -18.15 -5.05
CA TRP A 262 -6.43 -17.24 -4.86
C TRP A 262 -5.57 -17.17 -6.13
N CYS A 263 -4.96 -16.04 -6.36
CA CYS A 263 -4.08 -15.83 -7.50
C CYS A 263 -2.91 -14.93 -7.12
N ASN A 264 -1.70 -15.36 -7.52
CA ASN A 264 -0.47 -14.59 -7.44
C ASN A 264 0.02 -14.31 -8.86
N ILE A 265 0.18 -13.03 -9.19
CA ILE A 265 0.69 -12.54 -10.48
C ILE A 265 2.08 -11.96 -10.25
N GLN A 266 3.05 -12.40 -11.05
CA GLN A 266 4.38 -11.81 -11.10
C GLN A 266 4.60 -11.17 -12.46
N LEU A 267 5.00 -9.90 -12.46
CA LEU A 267 5.47 -9.17 -13.63
C LEU A 267 6.95 -8.85 -13.46
N SER A 268 7.73 -8.92 -14.54
CA SER A 268 9.12 -8.48 -14.54
C SER A 268 9.40 -7.53 -15.69
N TYR A 269 10.24 -6.54 -15.45
CA TYR A 269 10.64 -5.54 -16.42
C TYR A 269 12.16 -5.43 -16.51
N ALA A 270 12.64 -4.93 -17.64
CA ALA A 270 14.02 -4.54 -17.87
C ALA A 270 14.08 -3.04 -18.19
N ILE A 271 15.10 -2.36 -17.71
CA ILE A 271 15.30 -0.93 -17.95
C ILE A 271 15.23 -0.61 -19.46
N GLY A 272 14.47 0.42 -19.82
CA GLY A 272 14.30 0.88 -21.21
C GLY A 272 13.40 -0.01 -22.09
N VAL A 273 12.92 -1.16 -21.59
CA VAL A 273 12.03 -2.05 -22.33
C VAL A 273 10.58 -1.75 -21.96
N LYS A 274 9.70 -1.64 -22.98
CA LYS A 274 8.27 -1.33 -22.77
C LYS A 274 7.48 -2.55 -22.28
N GLU A 275 7.66 -3.68 -22.96
CA GLU A 275 6.94 -4.90 -22.61
C GLU A 275 7.53 -5.58 -21.36
N PRO A 276 6.72 -6.22 -20.53
CA PRO A 276 7.24 -7.03 -19.44
C PRO A 276 8.09 -8.19 -20.00
N THR A 277 9.25 -8.42 -19.41
CA THR A 277 10.14 -9.53 -19.78
C THR A 277 9.58 -10.88 -19.39
N SER A 278 8.70 -10.92 -18.38
CA SER A 278 7.98 -12.12 -17.97
C SER A 278 6.64 -11.78 -17.32
N ILE A 279 5.67 -12.67 -17.55
CA ILE A 279 4.38 -12.72 -16.85
C ILE A 279 4.29 -14.12 -16.28
N TYR A 280 4.14 -14.28 -14.97
CA TYR A 280 3.95 -15.56 -14.32
C TYR A 280 2.68 -15.55 -13.47
N VAL A 281 1.90 -16.62 -13.57
CA VAL A 281 0.66 -16.80 -12.83
C VAL A 281 0.78 -18.05 -12.00
N ASP A 282 0.45 -17.94 -10.71
CA ASP A 282 0.34 -19.04 -9.78
C ASP A 282 -0.99 -18.95 -9.02
N SER A 283 -1.83 -19.97 -9.15
CA SER A 283 -3.15 -20.01 -8.54
C SER A 283 -3.60 -21.47 -8.38
N ASN A 284 -4.71 -21.69 -7.73
CA ASN A 284 -5.38 -23.00 -7.74
C ASN A 284 -6.33 -23.18 -8.95
N GLY A 285 -6.29 -22.26 -9.93
CA GLY A 285 -7.03 -22.33 -11.19
C GLY A 285 -6.18 -22.75 -12.38
N HIS A 286 -6.59 -22.34 -13.58
CA HIS A 286 -5.95 -22.70 -14.85
C HIS A 286 -4.83 -21.70 -15.23
N ASN A 287 -3.68 -21.77 -14.58
CA ASN A 287 -2.58 -20.80 -14.71
C ASN A 287 -2.17 -20.48 -16.16
N ARG A 288 -2.11 -21.49 -17.05
CA ARG A 288 -1.69 -21.29 -18.45
C ARG A 288 -2.72 -20.48 -19.25
N SER A 289 -4.01 -20.75 -19.06
CA SER A 289 -5.11 -20.03 -19.74
C SER A 289 -5.18 -18.61 -19.25
N ILE A 290 -5.08 -18.38 -17.94
CA ILE A 290 -5.03 -17.06 -17.31
C ILE A 290 -3.82 -16.26 -17.84
N GLN A 291 -2.63 -16.85 -17.86
CA GLN A 291 -1.42 -16.18 -18.37
C GLN A 291 -1.55 -15.80 -19.85
N LYS A 292 -2.11 -16.69 -20.67
CA LYS A 292 -2.34 -16.44 -22.10
C LYS A 292 -3.36 -15.31 -22.30
N PHE A 293 -4.45 -15.32 -21.54
CA PHE A 293 -5.45 -14.24 -21.56
C PHE A 293 -4.83 -12.87 -21.23
N ILE A 294 -4.10 -12.79 -20.12
CA ILE A 294 -3.42 -11.56 -19.71
C ILE A 294 -2.51 -11.05 -20.83
N ARG A 295 -1.68 -11.92 -21.38
CA ARG A 295 -0.71 -11.57 -22.44
C ARG A 295 -1.37 -11.04 -23.72
N ASN A 296 -2.54 -11.56 -24.07
CA ASN A 296 -3.19 -11.25 -25.34
C ASN A 296 -4.12 -10.02 -25.24
N ASN A 297 -4.63 -9.71 -24.04
CA ASN A 297 -5.73 -8.76 -23.89
C ASN A 297 -5.40 -7.56 -23.01
N ILE A 298 -4.29 -7.57 -22.28
CA ILE A 298 -3.95 -6.51 -21.33
C ILE A 298 -2.64 -5.84 -21.75
N ASP A 299 -2.69 -4.52 -21.97
CA ASP A 299 -1.49 -3.73 -22.17
C ASP A 299 -0.77 -3.54 -20.81
N LEU A 300 0.35 -4.22 -20.69
CA LEU A 300 1.21 -4.20 -19.50
C LEU A 300 2.44 -3.28 -19.67
N THR A 301 2.49 -2.48 -20.72
CA THR A 301 3.52 -1.44 -20.84
C THR A 301 3.32 -0.41 -19.73
N PRO A 302 4.37 0.29 -19.25
CA PRO A 302 4.22 1.35 -18.26
C PRO A 302 3.15 2.37 -18.66
N LYS A 303 3.10 2.76 -19.96
CA LYS A 303 2.08 3.67 -20.46
C LYS A 303 0.68 3.07 -20.41
N GLY A 304 0.50 1.82 -20.84
CA GLY A 304 -0.80 1.14 -20.82
C GLY A 304 -1.36 1.02 -19.40
N ILE A 305 -0.49 0.78 -18.41
CA ILE A 305 -0.88 0.75 -16.99
C ILE A 305 -1.32 2.14 -16.50
N ILE A 306 -0.51 3.17 -16.81
CA ILE A 306 -0.79 4.55 -16.42
C ILE A 306 -2.13 5.01 -17.00
N ASP A 307 -2.35 4.77 -18.30
CA ASP A 307 -3.58 5.16 -18.99
C ASP A 307 -4.81 4.41 -18.46
N ARG A 308 -4.67 3.12 -18.18
CA ARG A 308 -5.77 2.30 -17.63
C ARG A 308 -6.31 2.83 -16.32
N PHE A 309 -5.44 3.27 -15.43
CA PHE A 309 -5.81 3.73 -14.09
C PHE A 309 -5.84 5.25 -13.97
N ASP A 310 -5.53 5.98 -15.06
CA ASP A 310 -5.43 7.44 -15.08
C ASP A 310 -4.51 7.98 -13.97
N LEU A 311 -3.34 7.35 -13.81
CA LEU A 311 -2.47 7.53 -12.65
C LEU A 311 -1.86 8.94 -12.54
N PHE A 312 -1.69 9.67 -13.66
CA PHE A 312 -1.21 11.06 -13.60
C PHE A 312 -2.27 12.03 -13.07
N ASN A 313 -3.54 11.71 -13.20
CA ASN A 313 -4.66 12.49 -12.66
C ASN A 313 -5.15 11.98 -11.30
N PHE A 314 -4.51 10.93 -10.77
CA PHE A 314 -4.80 10.40 -9.42
C PHE A 314 -3.97 11.16 -8.38
N TYR A 315 -4.52 12.27 -7.83
CA TYR A 315 -3.84 13.14 -6.86
C TYR A 315 -4.15 12.75 -5.39
N LYS A 316 -4.31 11.46 -5.11
CA LYS A 316 -4.70 10.95 -3.78
C LYS A 316 -3.78 9.84 -3.27
N TYR A 317 -2.56 9.80 -3.76
CA TYR A 317 -1.57 8.80 -3.30
C TYR A 317 -1.35 8.89 -1.79
N SER A 318 -1.29 10.11 -1.24
CA SER A 318 -1.07 10.33 0.20
C SER A 318 -2.27 9.96 1.08
N GLU A 319 -3.46 9.83 0.52
CA GLU A 319 -4.65 9.35 1.23
C GLU A 319 -4.70 7.80 1.27
N ASN A 320 -4.05 7.15 0.29
CA ASN A 320 -4.12 5.72 0.03
C ASN A 320 -2.80 4.97 0.28
N CYS A 321 -1.85 5.57 1.00
CA CYS A 321 -0.56 4.98 1.36
C CYS A 321 -0.47 4.57 2.85
N THR A 322 -1.55 4.74 3.63
CA THR A 322 -1.61 4.39 5.04
C THR A 322 -2.50 3.16 5.22
N TYR A 323 -2.08 2.20 6.03
CA TYR A 323 -2.76 0.90 6.20
C TYR A 323 -2.80 0.07 4.90
N GLY A 324 -1.69 0.08 4.16
CA GLY A 324 -1.54 -0.62 2.90
C GLY A 324 -2.02 0.19 1.69
N HIS A 325 -1.59 -0.24 0.51
CA HIS A 325 -1.99 0.33 -0.78
C HIS A 325 -3.13 -0.44 -1.45
N PHE A 326 -3.54 -1.57 -0.85
CA PHE A 326 -4.51 -2.50 -1.41
C PHE A 326 -5.69 -2.72 -0.47
N GLY A 327 -6.84 -3.10 -1.05
CA GLY A 327 -8.06 -3.43 -0.33
C GLY A 327 -9.08 -2.28 -0.24
N ASP A 328 -8.74 -1.04 -0.59
CA ASP A 328 -9.69 0.08 -0.63
C ASP A 328 -10.42 0.12 -1.97
N LYS A 329 -11.76 0.04 -1.93
CA LYS A 329 -12.62 0.04 -3.14
C LYS A 329 -12.63 1.37 -3.91
N ASN A 330 -12.08 2.45 -3.34
CA ASN A 330 -12.14 3.78 -3.93
C ASN A 330 -10.94 4.11 -4.84
N VAL A 331 -9.99 3.19 -5.01
CA VAL A 331 -8.83 3.39 -5.87
C VAL A 331 -8.96 2.62 -7.19
N PRO A 332 -8.39 3.13 -8.31
CA PRO A 332 -8.59 2.53 -9.63
C PRO A 332 -8.13 1.07 -9.73
N TRP A 333 -7.02 0.71 -9.10
CA TRP A 333 -6.46 -0.65 -9.14
C TRP A 333 -7.19 -1.66 -8.25
N GLU A 334 -8.21 -1.24 -7.52
CA GLU A 334 -9.09 -2.11 -6.73
C GLU A 334 -10.48 -2.28 -7.36
N GLN A 335 -10.75 -1.66 -8.52
CA GLN A 335 -12.01 -1.83 -9.23
C GLN A 335 -12.08 -3.23 -9.86
N ILE A 336 -13.27 -3.82 -9.80
CA ILE A 336 -13.58 -5.11 -10.43
C ILE A 336 -14.15 -4.86 -11.83
N GLY A 337 -13.82 -5.72 -12.75
CA GLY A 337 -14.23 -5.69 -14.15
C GLY A 337 -13.07 -5.51 -15.12
N TRP A 338 -13.13 -6.19 -16.24
CA TRP A 338 -12.14 -6.19 -17.31
C TRP A 338 -12.29 -4.99 -18.25
N ASN A 339 -12.41 -3.77 -17.71
CA ASN A 339 -12.63 -2.56 -18.49
C ASN A 339 -11.59 -2.43 -19.62
N GLY A 340 -12.08 -2.25 -20.86
CA GLY A 340 -11.22 -2.15 -22.05
C GLY A 340 -10.81 -3.50 -22.66
N VAL A 341 -11.24 -4.63 -22.07
CA VAL A 341 -11.16 -5.97 -22.69
C VAL A 341 -12.51 -6.28 -23.31
N GLN A 342 -12.52 -6.95 -24.47
CA GLN A 342 -13.80 -7.38 -25.05
C GLN A 342 -14.41 -8.46 -24.15
N ASN A 343 -15.70 -8.33 -23.83
CA ASN A 343 -16.40 -9.27 -22.95
C ASN A 343 -16.33 -10.72 -23.48
N GLU A 344 -16.32 -10.90 -24.80
CA GLU A 344 -16.19 -12.21 -25.45
C GLU A 344 -14.89 -12.95 -25.07
N ASP A 345 -13.78 -12.21 -24.87
CA ASP A 345 -12.50 -12.79 -24.46
C ASP A 345 -12.48 -13.19 -22.99
N ALA A 346 -13.10 -12.41 -22.13
CA ALA A 346 -13.24 -12.74 -20.70
C ALA A 346 -14.23 -13.91 -20.51
N ASP A 347 -15.36 -13.89 -21.20
CA ASP A 347 -16.36 -14.99 -21.20
C ASP A 347 -15.76 -16.28 -21.78
N ALA A 348 -14.89 -16.19 -22.81
CA ALA A 348 -14.19 -17.33 -23.39
C ALA A 348 -13.19 -17.96 -22.41
N LEU A 349 -12.46 -17.14 -21.63
CA LEU A 349 -11.56 -17.61 -20.57
C LEU A 349 -12.34 -18.36 -19.49
N GLU A 350 -13.43 -17.76 -19.01
CA GLU A 350 -14.31 -18.37 -17.99
C GLU A 350 -14.87 -19.71 -18.51
N ALA A 351 -15.33 -19.76 -19.75
CA ALA A 351 -15.83 -20.97 -20.36
C ALA A 351 -14.74 -22.05 -20.60
N GLU A 352 -13.47 -21.66 -20.83
CA GLU A 352 -12.33 -22.59 -20.93
C GLU A 352 -12.03 -23.19 -19.57
N ILE A 353 -12.02 -22.38 -18.52
CA ILE A 353 -11.78 -22.81 -17.14
C ILE A 353 -12.86 -23.78 -16.67
N ASN A 354 -14.13 -23.45 -16.91
CA ASN A 354 -15.27 -24.28 -16.50
C ASN A 354 -15.40 -25.60 -17.28
N ARG A 355 -14.79 -25.72 -18.47
CA ARG A 355 -14.77 -26.99 -19.25
C ARG A 355 -13.66 -27.94 -18.83
N GLY A 356 -12.69 -27.47 -18.07
CA GLY A 356 -11.56 -28.27 -17.58
C GLY A 356 -11.76 -28.90 -16.20
N CYS A 357 -12.94 -28.74 -15.58
CA CYS A 357 -13.34 -29.35 -14.31
C CYS A 357 -14.05 -30.66 -14.52
#